data_4077cab1be78eda24efd6493f7d5ff66
#
_entry.id   4077cab1be78eda24efd6493f7d5ff66
#
_cell.length_a   1.000
_cell.length_b   1.000
_cell.length_c   1.000
_cell.angle_alpha   90.00
_cell.angle_beta   90.00
_cell.angle_gamma   90.00
#
_symmetry.space_group_name_H-M   'P 1'
#
loop_
_entity.id
_entity.type
_entity.pdbx_description
1 polymer ?
#
loop_
_entity_poly.entity_id
_entity_poly.type
_entity_poly.pdbx_seq_one_letter_code
_entity_poly.pdbx_strand_id
1 'polypeptide(L)'
;IEDMTSTDFSKLLGNEKIAMGMVSSVPAGIYSKQALKYLNQWNAISSQVIQADNVRTALQYLLSRNAVFAIVYASDAKLFPELKVIGIFDDFTHDPIIYPASLINLGSEEADLFFKYLVEAKTLKVFEEFGFLISALD
;
A
#
# COMPACT_ATOMS: atom_id res chain seq x y z
N ILE A 1 -0.90 2.77 -16.66
CA ILE A 1 -0.25 3.11 -15.37
C ILE A 1 0.94 3.98 -15.74
N GLU A 2 0.98 5.18 -15.18
CA GLU A 2 2.06 6.14 -15.45
C GLU A 2 3.29 5.80 -14.58
N ASP A 3 4.48 6.11 -15.12
CA ASP A 3 5.72 6.06 -14.35
C ASP A 3 5.71 7.22 -13.33
N MET A 4 5.62 6.87 -12.05
CA MET A 4 5.55 7.84 -10.98
C MET A 4 6.88 8.56 -10.72
N THR A 5 8.01 8.06 -11.27
CA THR A 5 9.32 8.70 -11.11
C THR A 5 9.42 10.05 -11.82
N SER A 6 8.68 10.23 -12.90
CA SER A 6 8.62 11.47 -13.68
C SER A 6 7.40 12.36 -13.36
N THR A 7 6.51 11.91 -12.46
CA THR A 7 5.26 12.63 -12.14
C THR A 7 5.53 13.81 -11.22
N ASP A 8 5.04 14.99 -11.61
CA ASP A 8 5.01 16.17 -10.74
C ASP A 8 3.70 16.17 -9.92
N PHE A 9 3.78 15.67 -8.69
CA PHE A 9 2.62 15.55 -7.81
C PHE A 9 1.98 16.89 -7.47
N SER A 10 2.74 17.97 -7.42
CA SER A 10 2.19 19.30 -7.14
C SER A 10 1.29 19.79 -8.28
N LYS A 11 1.68 19.50 -9.51
CA LYS A 11 0.84 19.81 -10.69
C LYS A 11 -0.38 18.90 -10.76
N LEU A 12 -0.19 17.59 -10.43
CA LEU A 12 -1.28 16.62 -10.44
C LEU A 12 -2.36 16.98 -9.42
N LEU A 13 -1.96 17.38 -8.21
CA LEU A 13 -2.87 17.79 -7.12
C LEU A 13 -3.49 19.15 -7.32
N GLY A 14 -2.75 20.13 -7.88
CA GLY A 14 -3.19 21.51 -7.87
C GLY A 14 -3.48 21.98 -6.43
N ASN A 15 -4.74 22.34 -6.15
CA ASN A 15 -5.19 22.76 -4.81
C ASN A 15 -5.92 21.66 -4.03
N GLU A 16 -5.99 20.46 -4.58
CA GLU A 16 -6.75 19.34 -4.05
C GLU A 16 -5.99 18.60 -2.92
N LYS A 17 -6.66 17.66 -2.28
CA LYS A 17 -6.12 16.85 -1.20
C LYS A 17 -5.79 15.44 -1.67
N ILE A 18 -4.75 14.85 -1.03
CA ILE A 18 -4.37 13.46 -1.16
C ILE A 18 -4.47 12.77 0.20
N ALA A 19 -5.13 11.62 0.27
CA ALA A 19 -5.23 10.83 1.49
C ALA A 19 -4.16 9.74 1.53
N MET A 20 -3.60 9.50 2.73
CA MET A 20 -2.69 8.37 2.99
C MET A 20 -2.72 8.02 4.48
N GLY A 21 -2.15 6.90 4.86
CA GLY A 21 -1.96 6.56 6.27
C GLY A 21 -1.11 7.60 6.99
N MET A 22 -1.27 7.71 8.31
CA MET A 22 -0.46 8.60 9.15
C MET A 22 1.04 8.29 8.96
N VAL A 23 1.79 9.27 8.54
CA VAL A 23 3.19 9.13 8.07
C VAL A 23 4.20 8.85 9.19
N SER A 24 3.77 8.87 10.45
CA SER A 24 4.60 8.58 11.63
C SER A 24 4.34 7.20 12.25
N SER A 25 3.21 6.53 11.92
CA SER A 25 2.78 5.33 12.64
C SER A 25 2.08 4.29 11.78
N VAL A 26 1.47 4.66 10.67
CA VAL A 26 0.78 3.73 9.77
C VAL A 26 1.76 3.27 8.68
N PRO A 27 2.02 1.96 8.53
CA PRO A 27 2.99 1.46 7.55
C PRO A 27 2.79 2.02 6.13
N ALA A 28 1.57 1.98 5.61
CA ALA A 28 1.28 2.56 4.30
C ALA A 28 1.65 4.05 4.19
N GLY A 29 1.45 4.83 5.26
CA GLY A 29 1.85 6.25 5.31
C GLY A 29 3.35 6.43 5.39
N ILE A 30 4.05 5.56 6.12
CA ILE A 30 5.52 5.58 6.23
C ILE A 30 6.13 5.34 4.85
N TYR A 31 5.72 4.27 4.16
CA TYR A 31 6.19 3.94 2.81
C TYR A 31 5.83 5.03 1.78
N SER A 32 4.61 5.57 1.84
CA SER A 32 4.19 6.68 0.98
C SER A 32 5.09 7.90 1.12
N LYS A 33 5.42 8.26 2.37
CA LYS A 33 6.33 9.38 2.65
C LYS A 33 7.75 9.10 2.19
N GLN A 34 8.24 7.87 2.34
CA GLN A 34 9.57 7.47 1.84
C GLN A 34 9.62 7.63 0.32
N ALA A 35 8.65 7.07 -0.41
CA ALA A 35 8.56 7.17 -1.86
C ALA A 35 8.51 8.63 -2.33
N LEU A 36 7.62 9.43 -1.75
CA LEU A 36 7.49 10.86 -2.07
C LEU A 36 8.76 11.66 -1.75
N LYS A 37 9.51 11.29 -0.70
CA LYS A 37 10.81 11.89 -0.40
C LYS A 37 11.87 11.48 -1.41
N TYR A 38 11.93 10.21 -1.77
CA TYR A 38 12.86 9.69 -2.78
C TYR A 38 12.67 10.45 -4.11
N LEU A 39 11.42 10.69 -4.48
CA LEU A 39 11.04 11.44 -5.68
C LEU A 39 11.14 12.98 -5.52
N ASN A 40 11.61 13.48 -4.38
CA ASN A 40 11.68 14.91 -4.05
C ASN A 40 10.31 15.65 -4.10
N GLN A 41 9.19 14.94 -3.94
CA GLN A 41 7.83 15.48 -4.05
C GLN A 41 7.19 15.78 -2.69
N TRP A 42 7.69 15.18 -1.60
CA TRP A 42 7.08 15.30 -0.27
C TRP A 42 6.87 16.75 0.18
N ASN A 43 7.89 17.60 0.06
CA ASN A 43 7.80 18.98 0.55
C ASN A 43 6.78 19.81 -0.22
N ALA A 44 6.58 19.53 -1.49
CA ALA A 44 5.64 20.24 -2.36
C ALA A 44 4.18 19.94 -2.01
N ILE A 45 3.87 18.72 -1.52
CA ILE A 45 2.48 18.29 -1.30
C ILE A 45 2.12 18.03 0.16
N SER A 46 3.07 18.10 1.09
CA SER A 46 2.86 17.72 2.50
C SER A 46 1.72 18.47 3.21
N SER A 47 1.48 19.74 2.84
CA SER A 47 0.36 20.55 3.37
C SER A 47 -1.01 20.13 2.81
N GLN A 48 -1.05 19.34 1.76
CA GLN A 48 -2.26 18.84 1.11
C GLN A 48 -2.61 17.41 1.54
N VAL A 49 -1.78 16.79 2.39
CA VAL A 49 -1.98 15.42 2.85
C VAL A 49 -3.02 15.34 3.95
N ILE A 50 -4.06 14.54 3.75
CA ILE A 50 -4.97 14.06 4.80
C ILE A 50 -4.39 12.76 5.35
N GLN A 51 -4.02 12.78 6.62
CA GLN A 51 -3.47 11.60 7.30
C GLN A 51 -4.60 10.81 7.99
N ALA A 52 -4.65 9.52 7.73
CA ALA A 52 -5.66 8.59 8.23
C ALA A 52 -5.04 7.57 9.20
N ASP A 53 -5.82 7.11 10.15
CA ASP A 53 -5.39 6.14 11.16
C ASP A 53 -5.04 4.75 10.58
N ASN A 54 -5.49 4.48 9.37
CA ASN A 54 -5.17 3.26 8.62
C ASN A 54 -5.41 3.47 7.12
N VAL A 55 -4.95 2.53 6.29
CA VAL A 55 -5.05 2.61 4.83
C VAL A 55 -6.50 2.59 4.34
N ARG A 56 -7.41 1.87 5.02
CA ARG A 56 -8.82 1.80 4.62
C ARG A 56 -9.54 3.12 4.86
N THR A 57 -9.22 3.83 5.94
CA THR A 57 -9.72 5.18 6.19
C THR A 57 -9.21 6.17 5.13
N ALA A 58 -7.94 6.04 4.70
CA ALA A 58 -7.43 6.84 3.58
C ALA A 58 -8.24 6.59 2.29
N LEU A 59 -8.58 5.34 2.01
CA LEU A 59 -9.43 4.98 0.88
C LEU A 59 -10.86 5.56 1.01
N GLN A 60 -11.42 5.60 2.22
CA GLN A 60 -12.73 6.21 2.46
C GLN A 60 -12.73 7.72 2.18
N TYR A 61 -11.64 8.45 2.44
CA TYR A 61 -11.54 9.86 2.04
C TYR A 61 -11.62 10.05 0.53
N LEU A 62 -11.04 9.13 -0.25
CA LEU A 62 -11.16 9.14 -1.71
C LEU A 62 -12.60 8.84 -2.15
N LEU A 63 -13.22 7.77 -1.63
CA LEU A 63 -14.58 7.34 -1.98
C LEU A 63 -15.64 8.40 -1.61
N SER A 64 -15.45 9.10 -0.49
CA SER A 64 -16.32 10.19 -0.05
C SER A 64 -16.03 11.54 -0.69
N ARG A 65 -15.05 11.60 -1.61
CA ARG A 65 -14.61 12.83 -2.30
C ARG A 65 -14.05 13.92 -1.38
N ASN A 66 -13.58 13.55 -0.19
CA ASN A 66 -12.83 14.45 0.70
C ASN A 66 -11.35 14.58 0.28
N ALA A 67 -10.88 13.65 -0.54
CA ALA A 67 -9.62 13.70 -1.27
C ALA A 67 -9.86 13.29 -2.72
N VAL A 68 -9.07 13.80 -3.66
CA VAL A 68 -9.15 13.41 -5.08
C VAL A 68 -8.19 12.28 -5.42
N PHE A 69 -7.18 12.07 -4.57
CA PHE A 69 -6.22 10.99 -4.67
C PHE A 69 -6.06 10.29 -3.32
N ALA A 70 -5.64 9.03 -3.37
CA ALA A 70 -5.19 8.31 -2.20
C ALA A 70 -3.97 7.44 -2.54
N ILE A 71 -3.05 7.29 -1.59
CA ILE A 71 -1.96 6.31 -1.66
C ILE A 71 -2.33 5.16 -0.75
N VAL A 72 -2.51 3.98 -1.35
CA VAL A 72 -2.96 2.74 -0.70
C VAL A 72 -2.16 1.58 -1.27
N TYR A 73 -2.30 0.39 -0.71
CA TYR A 73 -1.68 -0.80 -1.32
C TYR A 73 -2.41 -1.22 -2.59
N ALA A 74 -1.71 -1.89 -3.49
CA ALA A 74 -2.29 -2.46 -4.70
C ALA A 74 -3.43 -3.44 -4.38
N SER A 75 -3.30 -4.21 -3.29
CA SER A 75 -4.33 -5.10 -2.77
C SER A 75 -5.62 -4.38 -2.37
N ASP A 76 -5.51 -3.19 -1.74
CA ASP A 76 -6.68 -2.38 -1.41
C ASP A 76 -7.35 -1.82 -2.67
N ALA A 77 -6.56 -1.33 -3.63
CA ALA A 77 -7.09 -0.78 -4.88
C ALA A 77 -7.85 -1.82 -5.71
N LYS A 78 -7.39 -3.07 -5.73
CA LYS A 78 -8.07 -4.18 -6.44
C LYS A 78 -9.49 -4.47 -5.95
N LEU A 79 -9.80 -4.16 -4.68
CA LEU A 79 -11.15 -4.37 -4.13
C LEU A 79 -12.18 -3.35 -4.64
N PHE A 80 -11.74 -2.29 -5.31
CA PHE A 80 -12.59 -1.19 -5.78
C PHE A 80 -12.34 -0.93 -7.28
N PRO A 81 -12.92 -1.76 -8.16
CA PRO A 81 -12.68 -1.67 -9.61
C PRO A 81 -13.16 -0.37 -10.25
N GLU A 82 -14.01 0.39 -9.53
CA GLU A 82 -14.44 1.73 -9.94
C GLU A 82 -13.35 2.80 -9.78
N LEU A 83 -12.30 2.52 -9.02
CA LEU A 83 -11.19 3.43 -8.84
C LEU A 83 -10.16 3.28 -9.95
N LYS A 84 -9.66 4.42 -10.41
CA LYS A 84 -8.58 4.43 -11.40
C LYS A 84 -7.22 4.42 -10.69
N VAL A 85 -6.44 3.36 -10.88
CA VAL A 85 -5.02 3.37 -10.51
C VAL A 85 -4.27 4.20 -11.55
N ILE A 86 -3.68 5.32 -11.11
CA ILE A 86 -2.94 6.24 -11.98
C ILE A 86 -1.45 5.91 -12.04
N GLY A 87 -0.89 5.32 -10.99
CA GLY A 87 0.52 4.91 -10.97
C GLY A 87 0.82 4.00 -9.78
N ILE A 88 2.00 3.41 -9.81
CA ILE A 88 2.56 2.57 -8.74
C ILE A 88 3.95 3.11 -8.42
N PHE A 89 4.28 3.23 -7.14
CA PHE A 89 5.63 3.56 -6.72
C PHE A 89 6.54 2.34 -6.92
N ASP A 90 7.71 2.56 -7.47
CA ASP A 90 8.70 1.50 -7.62
C ASP A 90 9.27 1.05 -6.26
N ASP A 91 9.58 -0.24 -6.14
CA ASP A 91 10.04 -0.87 -4.90
C ASP A 91 11.32 -0.24 -4.32
N PHE A 92 12.17 0.37 -5.17
CA PHE A 92 13.39 1.06 -4.71
C PHE A 92 13.13 2.44 -4.09
N THR A 93 11.88 2.96 -4.15
CA THR A 93 11.52 4.28 -3.61
C THR A 93 11.20 4.27 -2.11
N HIS A 94 11.00 3.08 -1.54
CA HIS A 94 10.64 2.88 -0.13
C HIS A 94 11.22 1.57 0.41
N ASP A 95 11.18 1.39 1.73
CA ASP A 95 11.56 0.12 2.36
C ASP A 95 10.68 -1.03 1.87
N PRO A 96 11.21 -2.27 1.82
CA PRO A 96 10.43 -3.43 1.39
C PRO A 96 9.17 -3.63 2.24
N ILE A 97 8.02 -3.84 1.56
CA ILE A 97 6.74 -4.12 2.21
C ILE A 97 6.62 -5.63 2.40
N ILE A 98 6.86 -6.10 3.63
CA ILE A 98 6.90 -7.53 3.96
C ILE A 98 5.76 -7.90 4.91
N TYR A 99 5.05 -8.96 4.62
CA TYR A 99 4.02 -9.58 5.46
C TYR A 99 4.54 -10.94 5.96
N PRO A 100 5.21 -11.00 7.12
CA PRO A 100 5.73 -12.24 7.66
C PRO A 100 4.61 -13.09 8.24
N ALA A 101 4.72 -14.41 8.09
CA ALA A 101 3.90 -15.37 8.82
C ALA A 101 4.79 -16.22 9.70
N SER A 102 4.36 -16.51 10.94
CA SER A 102 5.08 -17.37 11.86
C SER A 102 4.13 -18.18 12.75
N LEU A 103 4.58 -19.35 13.18
CA LEU A 103 3.89 -20.14 14.19
C LEU A 103 4.25 -19.62 15.58
N ILE A 104 3.22 -19.25 16.35
CA ILE A 104 3.40 -18.81 17.75
C ILE A 104 3.24 -20.00 18.71
N ASN A 105 2.29 -20.91 18.43
CA ASN A 105 2.02 -22.08 19.26
C ASN A 105 2.71 -23.31 18.70
N LEU A 106 3.95 -23.53 19.09
CA LEU A 106 4.71 -24.71 18.70
C LEU A 106 4.12 -25.95 19.36
N GLY A 107 3.78 -26.98 18.54
CA GLY A 107 3.22 -28.26 19.00
C GLY A 107 1.70 -28.37 18.89
N SER A 108 1.01 -27.37 18.30
CA SER A 108 -0.36 -27.56 17.83
C SER A 108 -0.37 -28.13 16.41
N GLU A 109 -0.92 -29.33 16.25
CA GLU A 109 -1.04 -29.99 14.96
C GLU A 109 -1.89 -29.18 13.97
N GLU A 110 -2.96 -28.54 14.47
CA GLU A 110 -3.84 -27.69 13.67
C GLU A 110 -3.12 -26.42 13.18
N ALA A 111 -2.28 -25.83 14.03
CA ALA A 111 -1.50 -24.64 13.65
C ALA A 111 -0.45 -25.00 12.58
N ASP A 112 0.21 -26.14 12.74
CA ASP A 112 1.17 -26.66 11.75
C ASP A 112 0.50 -26.97 10.41
N LEU A 113 -0.67 -27.61 10.41
CA LEU A 113 -1.44 -27.89 9.21
C LEU A 113 -1.90 -26.60 8.52
N PHE A 114 -2.37 -25.62 9.28
CA PHE A 114 -2.77 -24.32 8.73
C PHE A 114 -1.59 -23.56 8.13
N PHE A 115 -0.44 -23.55 8.81
CA PHE A 115 0.77 -22.90 8.29
C PHE A 115 1.24 -23.54 6.99
N LYS A 116 1.27 -24.89 6.93
CA LYS A 116 1.57 -25.62 5.68
C LYS A 116 0.60 -25.24 4.55
N TYR A 117 -0.70 -25.16 4.86
CA TYR A 117 -1.70 -24.73 3.89
C TYR A 117 -1.46 -23.31 3.36
N LEU A 118 -1.03 -22.37 4.23
CA LEU A 118 -0.75 -20.98 3.83
C LEU A 118 0.38 -20.90 2.79
N VAL A 119 1.37 -21.78 2.86
CA VAL A 119 2.52 -21.79 1.93
C VAL A 119 2.36 -22.72 0.74
N GLU A 120 1.23 -23.44 0.61
CA GLU A 120 0.95 -24.23 -0.58
C GLU A 120 0.77 -23.37 -1.82
N ALA A 121 1.26 -23.86 -2.97
CA ALA A 121 1.20 -23.13 -4.24
C ALA A 121 -0.21 -22.64 -4.63
N LYS A 122 -1.27 -23.43 -4.30
CA LYS A 122 -2.66 -23.02 -4.55
C LYS A 122 -3.10 -21.84 -3.70
N THR A 123 -2.63 -21.76 -2.44
CA THR A 123 -2.95 -20.67 -1.51
C THR A 123 -2.15 -19.42 -1.88
N LEU A 124 -0.88 -19.57 -2.26
CA LEU A 124 -0.05 -18.47 -2.73
C LEU A 124 -0.65 -17.78 -3.96
N LYS A 125 -1.26 -18.53 -4.89
CA LYS A 125 -2.00 -17.94 -6.02
C LYS A 125 -3.16 -17.06 -5.59
N VAL A 126 -3.86 -17.40 -4.51
CA VAL A 126 -4.93 -16.55 -3.98
C VAL A 126 -4.34 -15.20 -3.52
N PHE A 127 -3.19 -15.19 -2.84
CA PHE A 127 -2.54 -13.94 -2.47
C PHE A 127 -2.14 -13.11 -3.70
N GLU A 128 -1.59 -13.73 -4.76
CA GLU A 128 -1.27 -13.05 -6.02
C GLU A 128 -2.52 -12.43 -6.69
N GLU A 129 -3.63 -13.16 -6.69
CA GLU A 129 -4.91 -12.67 -7.20
C GLU A 129 -5.38 -11.42 -6.45
N PHE A 130 -5.07 -11.30 -5.16
CA PHE A 130 -5.35 -10.10 -4.36
C PHE A 130 -4.26 -9.03 -4.43
N GLY A 131 -3.22 -9.20 -5.25
CA GLY A 131 -2.21 -8.17 -5.50
C GLY A 131 -0.97 -8.24 -4.61
N PHE A 132 -0.78 -9.34 -3.88
CA PHE A 132 0.46 -9.58 -3.15
C PHE A 132 1.52 -10.16 -4.08
N LEU A 133 2.77 -9.81 -3.83
CA LEU A 133 3.92 -10.45 -4.46
C LEU A 133 4.38 -11.60 -3.57
N ILE A 134 4.63 -12.75 -4.16
CA ILE A 134 5.14 -13.91 -3.43
C ILE A 134 6.66 -13.90 -3.56
N SER A 135 7.36 -13.67 -2.44
CA SER A 135 8.80 -13.89 -2.37
C SER A 135 9.09 -15.38 -2.19
N ALA A 136 10.21 -15.85 -2.73
CA ALA A 136 10.68 -17.20 -2.43
C ALA A 136 10.85 -17.33 -0.91
N LEU A 137 10.32 -18.43 -0.35
CA LEU A 137 10.58 -18.79 1.04
C LEU A 137 12.03 -19.29 1.10
N ASP A 138 12.91 -18.52 1.75
CA ASP A 138 14.28 -18.96 2.07
C ASP A 138 14.28 -19.99 3.22
#